data_78de55f3d2b26c03318fe857bda5f563
#
_entry.id   78de55f3d2b26c03318fe857bda5f563
#
_cell.length_a   1.000
_cell.length_b   1.000
_cell.length_c   1.000
_cell.angle_alpha   90.00
_cell.angle_beta   90.00
_cell.angle_gamma   90.00
#
_symmetry.space_group_name_H-M   'P 1'
#
loop_
_entity.id
_entity.type
_entity.pdbx_description
1 polymer ?
#
loop_
_entity_poly.entity_id
_entity_poly.type
_entity_poly.pdbx_seq_one_letter_code
_entity_poly.pdbx_strand_id
1 'polypeptide(L)'
;RSDQATDRPNAMQPHGERINMLADRVSCLVNLRRKGQQERKVAVVLFNFPPNSGGTGTAAHLSVFESLYNTLKALKADGYHVVLPESVDALRDTILMGNAAQRGTDANVCATISVDDHVRNEPWLDEIESQWGAAPGKQLTDGRSLFVLGAEFGNVLVTVQPPMGYEGDPMRLLFEGGHAPTHAFAAFYRYLRET
;
A
#
# COMPACT_ATOMS: atom_id res chain seq x y z
N ARG A 1 45.82 22.66 -10.68
CA ARG A 1 44.87 23.79 -10.46
C ARG A 1 43.63 23.22 -9.83
N SER A 2 43.53 23.38 -8.52
CA SER A 2 42.38 23.01 -7.71
C SER A 2 41.23 23.98 -8.00
N ASP A 3 40.13 23.48 -8.53
CA ASP A 3 38.85 24.20 -8.58
C ASP A 3 38.38 24.42 -7.15
N GLN A 4 38.57 25.62 -6.65
CA GLN A 4 37.91 26.11 -5.46
C GLN A 4 36.44 26.36 -5.83
N ALA A 5 35.56 25.39 -5.47
CA ALA A 5 34.13 25.64 -5.42
C ALA A 5 33.89 26.81 -4.47
N THR A 6 33.45 27.94 -5.01
CA THR A 6 33.10 29.14 -4.25
C THR A 6 31.95 28.82 -3.33
N ASP A 7 32.25 28.64 -2.06
CA ASP A 7 31.30 28.45 -0.95
C ASP A 7 30.51 29.77 -0.79
N ARG A 8 29.41 29.90 -1.52
CA ARG A 8 28.46 30.98 -1.34
C ARG A 8 27.47 30.54 -0.29
N PRO A 9 27.42 31.21 0.88
CA PRO A 9 26.60 30.75 2.01
C PRO A 9 25.08 30.69 1.77
N ASN A 10 24.59 31.10 0.59
CA ASN A 10 23.19 31.06 0.18
C ASN A 10 22.98 30.40 -1.18
N ALA A 11 23.94 29.66 -1.72
CA ALA A 11 23.74 28.94 -2.97
C ALA A 11 22.81 27.75 -2.74
N MET A 12 21.73 27.62 -3.53
CA MET A 12 20.89 26.44 -3.53
C MET A 12 21.75 25.21 -3.90
N GLN A 13 21.83 24.27 -2.97
CA GLN A 13 22.54 23.01 -3.19
C GLN A 13 21.55 21.90 -3.54
N PRO A 14 21.87 21.04 -4.51
CA PRO A 14 21.04 19.91 -4.84
C PRO A 14 21.03 18.91 -3.71
N HIS A 15 19.83 18.47 -3.29
CA HIS A 15 19.66 17.41 -2.31
C HIS A 15 19.63 16.06 -3.02
N GLY A 16 20.68 15.26 -2.92
CA GLY A 16 20.89 14.05 -3.69
C GLY A 16 19.73 13.05 -3.61
N GLU A 17 19.23 12.79 -2.40
CA GLU A 17 18.09 11.90 -2.18
C GLU A 17 16.84 12.36 -2.95
N ARG A 18 16.49 13.64 -2.85
CA ARG A 18 15.31 14.21 -3.54
C ARG A 18 15.47 14.20 -5.06
N ILE A 19 16.68 14.38 -5.55
CA ILE A 19 16.98 14.28 -6.99
C ILE A 19 16.73 12.86 -7.47
N ASN A 20 17.23 11.86 -6.75
CA ASN A 20 17.02 10.45 -7.10
C ASN A 20 15.53 10.10 -7.07
N MET A 21 14.81 10.46 -6.00
CA MET A 21 13.35 10.28 -5.94
C MET A 21 12.61 10.92 -7.11
N LEU A 22 12.99 12.12 -7.51
CA LEU A 22 12.38 12.81 -8.65
C LEU A 22 12.68 12.10 -9.96
N ALA A 23 13.94 11.69 -10.17
CA ALA A 23 14.35 10.96 -11.36
C ALA A 23 13.61 9.64 -11.51
N ASP A 24 13.49 8.86 -10.42
CA ASP A 24 12.74 7.61 -10.38
C ASP A 24 11.26 7.83 -10.70
N ARG A 25 10.65 8.85 -10.10
CA ARG A 25 9.25 9.21 -10.36
C ARG A 25 9.01 9.60 -11.82
N VAL A 26 9.92 10.39 -12.40
CA VAL A 26 9.84 10.76 -13.83
C VAL A 26 9.98 9.53 -14.70
N SER A 27 10.93 8.63 -14.38
CA SER A 27 11.15 7.39 -15.11
C SER A 27 9.89 6.49 -15.08
N CYS A 28 9.25 6.35 -13.91
CA CYS A 28 7.98 5.62 -13.78
C CYS A 28 6.86 6.24 -14.64
N LEU A 29 6.71 7.56 -14.64
CA LEU A 29 5.71 8.26 -15.46
C LEU A 29 5.96 8.10 -16.97
N VAL A 30 7.22 8.14 -17.40
CA VAL A 30 7.61 7.91 -18.81
C VAL A 30 7.29 6.46 -19.20
N ASN A 31 7.64 5.49 -18.35
CA ASN A 31 7.36 4.08 -18.59
C ASN A 31 5.85 3.82 -18.67
N LEU A 32 5.06 4.42 -17.77
CA LEU A 32 3.60 4.31 -17.78
C LEU A 32 2.98 4.83 -19.10
N ARG A 33 3.51 5.93 -19.65
CA ARG A 33 3.05 6.47 -20.94
C ARG A 33 3.41 5.61 -22.15
N ARG A 34 4.52 4.86 -22.05
CA ARG A 34 4.99 3.98 -23.13
C ARG A 34 4.29 2.63 -23.12
N LYS A 35 3.82 2.17 -21.97
CA LYS A 35 3.08 0.89 -21.83
C LYS A 35 1.70 0.99 -22.46
N GLY A 36 1.32 -0.04 -23.21
CA GLY A 36 -0.06 -0.24 -23.64
C GLY A 36 -0.99 -0.46 -22.44
N GLN A 37 -2.28 -0.20 -22.62
CA GLN A 37 -3.26 -0.31 -21.52
C GLN A 37 -3.30 -1.73 -20.92
N GLN A 38 -3.15 -2.76 -21.73
CA GLN A 38 -3.12 -4.16 -21.30
C GLN A 38 -1.93 -4.50 -20.39
N GLU A 39 -0.83 -3.75 -20.50
CA GLU A 39 0.40 -3.99 -19.73
C GLU A 39 0.47 -3.14 -18.45
N ARG A 40 -0.44 -2.18 -18.32
CA ARG A 40 -0.46 -1.30 -17.14
C ARG A 40 -1.01 -2.04 -15.94
N LYS A 41 -0.32 -1.89 -14.81
CA LYS A 41 -0.78 -2.37 -13.52
C LYS A 41 -1.47 -1.23 -12.77
N VAL A 42 -2.56 -1.54 -12.11
CA VAL A 42 -3.37 -0.59 -11.32
C VAL A 42 -3.54 -1.15 -9.92
N ALA A 43 -3.24 -0.36 -8.90
CA ALA A 43 -3.56 -0.70 -7.53
C ALA A 43 -4.73 0.19 -7.04
N VAL A 44 -5.78 -0.44 -6.52
CA VAL A 44 -6.90 0.22 -5.86
C VAL A 44 -6.82 -0.10 -4.38
N VAL A 45 -6.64 0.91 -3.56
CA VAL A 45 -6.54 0.76 -2.10
C VAL A 45 -7.87 1.10 -1.47
N LEU A 46 -8.51 0.12 -0.84
CA LEU A 46 -9.70 0.33 -0.02
C LEU A 46 -9.27 0.87 1.33
N PHE A 47 -9.76 2.03 1.66
CA PHE A 47 -9.47 2.68 2.93
C PHE A 47 -10.19 1.95 4.06
N ASN A 48 -9.48 1.66 5.13
CA ASN A 48 -9.99 0.96 6.30
C ASN A 48 -9.79 1.82 7.55
N PHE A 49 -10.66 2.81 7.73
CA PHE A 49 -10.64 3.70 8.90
C PHE A 49 -12.08 4.08 9.30
N PRO A 50 -12.44 4.03 10.59
CA PRO A 50 -11.66 3.51 11.72
C PRO A 50 -11.42 1.99 11.60
N PRO A 51 -10.28 1.48 12.13
CA PRO A 51 -9.94 0.07 12.04
C PRO A 51 -10.90 -0.76 12.89
N ASN A 52 -11.88 -1.36 12.27
CA ASN A 52 -12.75 -2.35 12.87
C ASN A 52 -13.17 -3.38 11.80
N SER A 53 -13.47 -4.58 12.23
CA SER A 53 -13.82 -5.72 11.35
C SER A 53 -15.06 -5.48 10.47
N GLY A 54 -15.86 -4.45 10.76
CA GLY A 54 -17.00 -4.04 9.94
C GLY A 54 -16.72 -2.83 9.04
N GLY A 55 -15.52 -2.21 9.13
CA GLY A 55 -15.20 -0.94 8.48
C GLY A 55 -14.65 -1.07 7.06
N THR A 56 -14.18 -2.25 6.66
CA THR A 56 -13.56 -2.45 5.35
C THR A 56 -14.55 -2.18 4.22
N GLY A 57 -14.23 -1.21 3.37
CA GLY A 57 -15.08 -0.82 2.26
C GLY A 57 -16.33 -0.04 2.66
N THR A 58 -16.38 0.55 3.85
CA THR A 58 -17.45 1.47 4.24
C THR A 58 -17.04 2.92 3.94
N ALA A 59 -17.86 3.61 3.17
CA ALA A 59 -17.75 5.04 2.99
C ALA A 59 -19.18 5.63 3.08
N ALA A 60 -19.32 6.74 3.76
CA ALA A 60 -20.63 7.38 3.92
C ALA A 60 -21.29 7.61 2.55
N HIS A 61 -22.49 7.10 2.36
CA HIS A 61 -23.30 7.25 1.14
C HIS A 61 -22.72 6.65 -0.15
N LEU A 62 -21.70 5.79 -0.07
CA LEU A 62 -21.09 5.12 -1.21
C LEU A 62 -21.24 3.60 -1.09
N SER A 63 -21.81 2.96 -2.11
CA SER A 63 -21.74 1.51 -2.27
C SER A 63 -20.36 1.13 -2.83
N VAL A 64 -19.41 0.88 -1.95
CA VAL A 64 -17.99 0.74 -2.30
C VAL A 64 -17.77 -0.44 -3.25
N PHE A 65 -18.31 -1.62 -2.96
CA PHE A 65 -18.10 -2.80 -3.80
C PHE A 65 -18.81 -2.68 -5.16
N GLU A 66 -19.98 -2.06 -5.22
CA GLU A 66 -20.65 -1.79 -6.49
C GLU A 66 -19.88 -0.78 -7.34
N SER A 67 -19.38 0.30 -6.73
CA SER A 67 -18.55 1.29 -7.38
C SER A 67 -17.25 0.68 -7.88
N LEU A 68 -16.61 -0.17 -7.08
CA LEU A 68 -15.40 -0.91 -7.46
C LEU A 68 -15.67 -1.86 -8.64
N TYR A 69 -16.76 -2.62 -8.60
CA TYR A 69 -17.14 -3.52 -9.69
C TYR A 69 -17.36 -2.75 -11.00
N ASN A 70 -18.05 -1.61 -10.94
CA ASN A 70 -18.24 -0.74 -12.09
C ASN A 70 -16.92 -0.15 -12.60
N THR A 71 -15.99 0.19 -11.70
CA THR A 71 -14.64 0.63 -12.06
C THR A 71 -13.87 -0.47 -12.79
N LEU A 72 -13.89 -1.71 -12.30
CA LEU A 72 -13.26 -2.85 -12.97
C LEU A 72 -13.86 -3.10 -14.36
N LYS A 73 -15.19 -2.96 -14.50
CA LYS A 73 -15.86 -3.04 -15.82
C LYS A 73 -15.38 -1.95 -16.78
N ALA A 74 -15.27 -0.71 -16.30
CA ALA A 74 -14.81 0.42 -17.11
C ALA A 74 -13.35 0.22 -17.53
N LEU A 75 -12.46 -0.18 -16.63
CA LEU A 75 -11.06 -0.49 -16.95
C LEU A 75 -10.96 -1.60 -18.02
N LYS A 76 -11.78 -2.66 -17.89
CA LYS A 76 -11.82 -3.73 -18.90
C LYS A 76 -12.29 -3.21 -20.25
N ALA A 77 -13.32 -2.37 -20.28
CA ALA A 77 -13.84 -1.76 -21.52
C ALA A 77 -12.80 -0.82 -22.17
N ASP A 78 -11.98 -0.14 -21.38
CA ASP A 78 -10.87 0.71 -21.82
C ASP A 78 -9.63 -0.10 -22.29
N GLY A 79 -9.67 -1.44 -22.24
CA GLY A 79 -8.60 -2.29 -22.75
C GLY A 79 -7.52 -2.67 -21.74
N TYR A 80 -7.74 -2.45 -20.45
CA TYR A 80 -6.89 -2.99 -19.40
C TYR A 80 -7.10 -4.49 -19.23
N HIS A 81 -6.07 -5.22 -18.84
CA HIS A 81 -6.19 -6.64 -18.52
C HIS A 81 -6.87 -6.83 -17.17
N VAL A 82 -8.19 -7.07 -17.18
CA VAL A 82 -9.03 -7.26 -15.99
C VAL A 82 -9.75 -8.60 -16.05
N VAL A 83 -9.56 -9.42 -15.02
CA VAL A 83 -10.37 -10.62 -14.75
C VAL A 83 -11.57 -10.18 -13.91
N LEU A 84 -12.72 -9.95 -14.58
CA LEU A 84 -13.91 -9.45 -13.91
C LEU A 84 -14.62 -10.59 -13.17
N PRO A 85 -14.94 -10.46 -11.87
CA PRO A 85 -15.79 -11.39 -11.13
C PRO A 85 -17.21 -11.46 -11.73
N GLU A 86 -17.92 -12.55 -11.45
CA GLU A 86 -19.27 -12.77 -12.00
C GLU A 86 -20.31 -11.77 -11.45
N SER A 87 -20.11 -11.30 -10.20
CA SER A 87 -21.03 -10.38 -9.55
C SER A 87 -20.30 -9.48 -8.53
N VAL A 88 -21.01 -8.48 -8.02
CA VAL A 88 -20.55 -7.62 -6.90
C VAL A 88 -20.31 -8.45 -5.64
N ASP A 89 -21.18 -9.43 -5.37
CA ASP A 89 -21.01 -10.32 -4.21
C ASP A 89 -19.79 -11.22 -4.38
N ALA A 90 -19.55 -11.77 -5.57
CA ALA A 90 -18.35 -12.56 -5.87
C ALA A 90 -17.06 -11.72 -5.72
N LEU A 91 -17.09 -10.44 -6.14
CA LEU A 91 -16.00 -9.49 -5.92
C LEU A 91 -15.72 -9.28 -4.42
N ARG A 92 -16.78 -8.99 -3.66
CA ARG A 92 -16.68 -8.78 -2.22
C ARG A 92 -16.14 -10.01 -1.51
N ASP A 93 -16.68 -11.19 -1.80
CA ASP A 93 -16.28 -12.44 -1.16
C ASP A 93 -14.84 -12.82 -1.51
N THR A 94 -14.38 -12.55 -2.73
CA THR A 94 -12.97 -12.74 -3.10
C THR A 94 -12.03 -11.85 -2.29
N ILE A 95 -12.40 -10.60 -2.02
CA ILE A 95 -11.57 -9.65 -1.28
C ILE A 95 -11.63 -9.92 0.22
N LEU A 96 -12.82 -10.20 0.79
CA LEU A 96 -13.00 -10.27 2.23
C LEU A 96 -12.86 -11.69 2.78
N MET A 97 -13.29 -12.71 2.03
CA MET A 97 -13.35 -14.08 2.55
C MET A 97 -12.09 -14.87 2.21
N GLY A 98 -11.89 -15.25 0.98
CA GLY A 98 -10.72 -15.97 0.48
C GLY A 98 -10.08 -16.93 1.49
N ASN A 99 -8.84 -16.65 1.86
CA ASN A 99 -8.09 -17.39 2.89
C ASN A 99 -8.10 -16.70 4.27
N ALA A 100 -8.92 -15.67 4.47
CA ALA A 100 -8.95 -14.85 5.68
C ALA A 100 -9.10 -15.68 6.97
N ALA A 101 -10.06 -16.59 6.98
CA ALA A 101 -10.31 -17.47 8.15
C ALA A 101 -9.11 -18.37 8.50
N GLN A 102 -8.34 -18.82 7.49
CA GLN A 102 -7.14 -19.65 7.68
C GLN A 102 -5.95 -18.84 8.20
N ARG A 103 -5.89 -17.55 7.85
CA ARG A 103 -4.82 -16.62 8.23
C ARG A 103 -5.14 -15.82 9.50
N GLY A 104 -6.38 -15.86 9.98
CA GLY A 104 -6.84 -15.05 11.11
C GLY A 104 -6.86 -13.54 10.78
N THR A 105 -7.23 -13.19 9.56
CA THR A 105 -7.29 -11.82 9.06
C THR A 105 -8.71 -11.41 8.71
N ASP A 106 -8.97 -10.10 8.63
CA ASP A 106 -10.29 -9.55 8.28
C ASP A 106 -10.58 -9.55 6.77
N ALA A 107 -9.58 -9.87 5.95
CA ALA A 107 -9.71 -9.96 4.51
C ALA A 107 -8.70 -10.97 3.93
N ASN A 108 -8.91 -11.35 2.67
CA ASN A 108 -8.05 -12.29 1.96
C ASN A 108 -6.60 -11.78 1.91
N VAL A 109 -5.64 -12.65 2.17
CA VAL A 109 -4.20 -12.38 2.03
C VAL A 109 -3.78 -12.72 0.60
N CYS A 110 -3.48 -11.70 -0.19
CA CYS A 110 -3.05 -11.86 -1.60
C CYS A 110 -1.53 -11.96 -1.76
N ALA A 111 -0.77 -11.39 -0.83
CA ALA A 111 0.70 -11.50 -0.83
C ALA A 111 1.26 -11.50 0.59
N THR A 112 2.52 -11.96 0.70
CA THR A 112 3.27 -11.95 1.95
C THR A 112 4.66 -11.37 1.73
N ILE A 113 5.14 -10.59 2.69
CA ILE A 113 6.49 -10.00 2.70
C ILE A 113 7.23 -10.64 3.86
N SER A 114 8.39 -11.26 3.60
CA SER A 114 9.16 -11.85 4.69
C SER A 114 9.68 -10.79 5.66
N VAL A 115 9.77 -11.12 6.94
CA VAL A 115 10.34 -10.21 7.96
C VAL A 115 11.77 -9.84 7.61
N ASP A 116 12.57 -10.81 7.13
CA ASP A 116 13.95 -10.57 6.72
C ASP A 116 14.06 -9.55 5.57
N ASP A 117 13.14 -9.62 4.60
CA ASP A 117 13.08 -8.66 3.51
C ASP A 117 12.65 -7.28 4.00
N HIS A 118 11.65 -7.22 4.90
CA HIS A 118 11.22 -5.98 5.50
C HIS A 118 12.35 -5.30 6.29
N VAL A 119 13.02 -6.03 7.18
CA VAL A 119 14.13 -5.51 7.99
C VAL A 119 15.29 -5.02 7.13
N ARG A 120 15.61 -5.75 6.06
CA ARG A 120 16.74 -5.39 5.17
C ARG A 120 16.48 -4.13 4.34
N ASN A 121 15.24 -3.91 3.94
CA ASN A 121 14.90 -2.91 2.93
C ASN A 121 14.06 -1.74 3.47
N GLU A 122 13.74 -1.71 4.78
CA GLU A 122 13.01 -0.59 5.39
C GLU A 122 13.99 0.48 5.89
N PRO A 123 14.05 1.64 5.23
CA PRO A 123 15.02 2.68 5.59
C PRO A 123 14.71 3.37 6.94
N TRP A 124 13.47 3.27 7.42
CA TRP A 124 12.98 3.90 8.65
C TRP A 124 12.71 2.87 9.75
N LEU A 125 13.43 1.73 9.70
CA LEU A 125 13.18 0.61 10.61
C LEU A 125 13.36 1.02 12.08
N ASP A 126 14.41 1.78 12.40
CA ASP A 126 14.72 2.19 13.79
C ASP A 126 13.60 3.05 14.38
N GLU A 127 13.04 3.96 13.60
CA GLU A 127 11.90 4.80 14.02
C GLU A 127 10.63 3.98 14.21
N ILE A 128 10.39 3.02 13.32
CA ILE A 128 9.25 2.11 13.43
C ILE A 128 9.38 1.23 14.67
N GLU A 129 10.56 0.61 14.89
CA GLU A 129 10.82 -0.25 16.03
C GLU A 129 10.79 0.50 17.38
N SER A 130 11.24 1.75 17.40
CA SER A 130 11.18 2.58 18.62
C SER A 130 9.77 2.79 19.13
N GLN A 131 8.77 2.77 18.25
CA GLN A 131 7.37 3.01 18.59
C GLN A 131 6.53 1.73 18.67
N TRP A 132 6.76 0.78 17.74
CA TRP A 132 5.92 -0.40 17.56
C TRP A 132 6.59 -1.70 18.02
N GLY A 133 7.85 -1.63 18.50
CA GLY A 133 8.66 -2.79 18.86
C GLY A 133 9.29 -3.47 17.64
N ALA A 134 10.07 -4.52 17.89
CA ALA A 134 10.80 -5.23 16.86
C ALA A 134 9.89 -5.79 15.75
N ALA A 135 10.42 -5.81 14.52
CA ALA A 135 9.72 -6.41 13.38
C ALA A 135 9.39 -7.91 13.63
N PRO A 136 8.24 -8.38 13.19
CA PRO A 136 7.23 -7.73 12.33
C PRO A 136 6.15 -6.95 13.10
N GLY A 137 6.29 -6.73 14.40
CA GLY A 137 5.26 -6.15 15.25
C GLY A 137 4.10 -7.13 15.51
N LYS A 138 2.90 -6.59 15.76
CA LYS A 138 1.73 -7.40 16.17
C LYS A 138 0.61 -7.49 15.13
N GLN A 139 0.62 -6.63 14.11
CA GLN A 139 -0.49 -6.49 13.16
C GLN A 139 -0.18 -7.16 11.84
N LEU A 140 -1.18 -7.84 11.27
CA LEU A 140 -1.13 -8.46 9.95
C LEU A 140 0.14 -9.30 9.72
N THR A 141 0.42 -10.20 10.66
CA THR A 141 1.61 -11.04 10.62
C THR A 141 1.36 -12.42 11.22
N ASP A 142 2.12 -13.41 10.77
CA ASP A 142 2.26 -14.74 11.38
C ASP A 142 3.58 -14.88 12.17
N GLY A 143 4.31 -13.78 12.41
CA GLY A 143 5.61 -13.75 13.06
C GLY A 143 6.79 -13.99 12.12
N ARG A 144 6.56 -14.46 10.88
CA ARG A 144 7.58 -14.69 9.85
C ARG A 144 7.38 -13.82 8.63
N SER A 145 6.15 -13.41 8.39
CA SER A 145 5.76 -12.62 7.24
C SER A 145 4.76 -11.55 7.63
N LEU A 146 4.78 -10.44 6.93
CA LEU A 146 3.78 -9.40 6.92
C LEU A 146 2.78 -9.65 5.79
N PHE A 147 1.50 -9.45 6.03
CA PHE A 147 0.43 -9.77 5.10
C PHE A 147 -0.02 -8.54 4.31
N VAL A 148 -0.21 -8.72 3.01
CA VAL A 148 -0.91 -7.79 2.13
C VAL A 148 -2.31 -8.31 1.90
N LEU A 149 -3.31 -7.55 2.35
CA LEU A 149 -4.71 -7.93 2.23
C LEU A 149 -5.29 -7.44 0.91
N GLY A 150 -6.12 -8.28 0.27
CA GLY A 150 -6.80 -7.95 -0.98
C GLY A 150 -6.90 -9.11 -1.95
N ALA A 151 -7.06 -8.79 -3.22
CA ALA A 151 -7.14 -9.78 -4.31
C ALA A 151 -6.67 -9.18 -5.65
N GLU A 152 -6.18 -10.02 -6.53
CA GLU A 152 -5.76 -9.66 -7.88
C GLU A 152 -6.86 -9.99 -8.90
N PHE A 153 -7.13 -9.05 -9.79
CA PHE A 153 -8.10 -9.17 -10.87
C PHE A 153 -7.40 -8.90 -12.22
N GLY A 154 -6.52 -9.80 -12.63
CA GLY A 154 -5.61 -9.59 -13.75
C GLY A 154 -4.50 -8.60 -13.37
N ASN A 155 -4.37 -7.50 -14.11
CA ASN A 155 -3.40 -6.44 -13.80
C ASN A 155 -3.96 -5.37 -12.83
N VAL A 156 -5.11 -5.63 -12.22
CA VAL A 156 -5.68 -4.77 -11.18
C VAL A 156 -5.59 -5.45 -9.83
N LEU A 157 -4.81 -4.88 -8.93
CA LEU A 157 -4.69 -5.29 -7.54
C LEU A 157 -5.64 -4.45 -6.69
N VAL A 158 -6.60 -5.09 -6.04
CA VAL A 158 -7.46 -4.43 -5.06
C VAL A 158 -7.00 -4.82 -3.67
N THR A 159 -6.61 -3.85 -2.88
CA THR A 159 -6.03 -4.06 -1.54
C THR A 159 -6.83 -3.37 -0.46
N VAL A 160 -6.72 -3.89 0.77
CA VAL A 160 -7.24 -3.25 1.97
C VAL A 160 -6.07 -2.61 2.71
N GLN A 161 -6.18 -1.32 3.00
CA GLN A 161 -5.12 -0.59 3.69
C GLN A 161 -4.92 -1.15 5.11
N PRO A 162 -3.68 -1.44 5.53
CA PRO A 162 -3.37 -1.79 6.90
C PRO A 162 -3.77 -0.70 7.90
N PRO A 163 -4.03 -1.02 9.17
CA PRO A 163 -4.28 -0.03 10.20
C PRO A 163 -3.10 0.94 10.35
N MET A 164 -3.38 2.22 10.49
CA MET A 164 -2.35 3.27 10.64
C MET A 164 -1.78 3.38 12.05
N GLY A 165 -2.35 2.69 13.06
CA GLY A 165 -1.95 2.87 14.43
C GLY A 165 -2.62 1.90 15.41
N TYR A 166 -2.90 2.39 16.59
CA TYR A 166 -3.51 1.59 17.67
C TYR A 166 -4.93 1.18 17.34
N GLU A 167 -5.26 -0.08 17.56
CA GLU A 167 -6.63 -0.55 17.53
C GLU A 167 -7.43 0.13 18.65
N GLY A 168 -8.62 0.64 18.32
CA GLY A 168 -9.56 1.18 19.29
C GLY A 168 -9.40 2.67 19.62
N ASP A 169 -8.32 3.34 19.23
CA ASP A 169 -8.16 4.80 19.42
C ASP A 169 -7.72 5.53 18.15
N PRO A 170 -8.61 5.67 17.16
CA PRO A 170 -8.29 6.40 15.93
C PRO A 170 -8.08 7.90 16.15
N MET A 171 -8.63 8.47 17.22
CA MET A 171 -8.51 9.90 17.51
C MET A 171 -7.09 10.27 17.96
N ARG A 172 -6.38 9.35 18.57
CA ARG A 172 -4.99 9.55 19.00
C ARG A 172 -4.08 9.91 17.83
N LEU A 173 -4.28 9.27 16.66
CA LEU A 173 -3.51 9.55 15.44
C LEU A 173 -3.76 10.96 14.88
N LEU A 174 -4.91 11.56 15.16
CA LEU A 174 -5.25 12.91 14.69
C LEU A 174 -4.66 14.00 15.58
N PHE A 175 -4.45 13.72 16.87
CA PHE A 175 -4.03 14.72 17.86
C PHE A 175 -2.56 14.60 18.29
N GLU A 176 -1.98 13.41 18.24
CA GLU A 176 -0.57 13.18 18.53
C GLU A 176 0.24 13.22 17.22
N GLY A 177 0.99 14.29 16.99
CA GLY A 177 1.92 14.36 15.86
C GLY A 177 3.17 13.50 16.06
N GLY A 178 3.81 13.07 14.96
CA GLY A 178 5.12 12.40 15.04
C GLY A 178 5.07 10.87 15.18
N HIS A 179 3.96 10.22 14.84
CA HIS A 179 3.89 8.76 14.84
C HIS A 179 4.57 8.15 13.59
N ALA A 180 5.46 7.17 13.82
CA ALA A 180 5.93 6.29 12.77
C ALA A 180 4.78 5.38 12.30
N PRO A 181 4.75 4.98 11.02
CA PRO A 181 3.81 3.97 10.53
C PRO A 181 4.07 2.63 11.23
N THR A 182 3.07 1.74 11.25
CA THR A 182 3.28 0.36 11.70
C THR A 182 4.13 -0.41 10.69
N HIS A 183 4.75 -1.53 11.10
CA HIS A 183 5.49 -2.42 10.19
C HIS A 183 4.64 -2.86 9.00
N ALA A 184 3.38 -3.27 9.27
CA ALA A 184 2.45 -3.69 8.22
C ALA A 184 2.15 -2.55 7.23
N PHE A 185 1.97 -1.33 7.72
CA PHE A 185 1.69 -0.16 6.88
C PHE A 185 2.90 0.20 6.00
N ALA A 186 4.10 0.25 6.57
CA ALA A 186 5.33 0.55 5.83
C ALA A 186 5.60 -0.51 4.74
N ALA A 187 5.54 -1.80 5.11
CA ALA A 187 5.73 -2.91 4.20
C ALA A 187 4.70 -2.94 3.06
N PHE A 188 3.43 -2.65 3.37
CA PHE A 188 2.36 -2.56 2.38
C PHE A 188 2.64 -1.51 1.30
N TYR A 189 2.99 -0.28 1.68
CA TYR A 189 3.26 0.77 0.71
C TYR A 189 4.57 0.57 -0.05
N ARG A 190 5.55 -0.12 0.54
CA ARG A 190 6.73 -0.58 -0.19
C ARG A 190 6.35 -1.61 -1.24
N TYR A 191 5.57 -2.62 -0.87
CA TYR A 191 5.07 -3.64 -1.80
C TYR A 191 4.35 -3.02 -3.01
N LEU A 192 3.46 -2.03 -2.79
CA LEU A 192 2.77 -1.35 -3.87
C LEU A 192 3.69 -0.56 -4.81
N ARG A 193 4.85 -0.10 -4.32
CA ARG A 193 5.83 0.61 -5.17
C ARG A 193 6.68 -0.34 -6.02
N GLU A 194 6.87 -1.56 -5.57
CA GLU A 194 7.70 -2.58 -6.22
C GLU A 194 6.92 -3.45 -7.22
N THR A 195 5.58 -3.52 -7.08
CA THR A 195 4.67 -4.29 -7.94
C THR A 195 4.24 -3.49 -9.18
#